data_70e7c8320c73fcc1dfb85e6c2b0b08db
#
_entry.id   70e7c8320c73fcc1dfb85e6c2b0b08db
#
_cell.length_a   1.000
_cell.length_b   1.000
_cell.length_c   1.000
_cell.angle_alpha   90.00
_cell.angle_beta   90.00
_cell.angle_gamma   90.00
#
_symmetry.space_group_name_H-M   'P 1'
#
loop_
_entity.id
_entity.type
_entity.pdbx_description
1 polymer ?
#
loop_
_entity_poly.entity_id
_entity_poly.type
_entity_poly.pdbx_seq_one_letter_code
_entity_poly.pdbx_strand_id
1 'polypeptide(L)'
;MKQTRLAILLSILGILFFLAVLPSCKKKSFLTEGGELAFSTDTLKFDTVFTSIGSVTRSFKIYNTNKQKIKIDRVALRKGNASPYRLNVDGVSTRDLQDVEIAAEDSIFVFVAITINPTTGLMPFIVDDVVDVTLNGEPYEVQLEAYGQDAHYIRDSVLQSNTWIN
;
A
#
# COMPACT_ATOMS: atom_id res chain seq x y z
N MET A 1 35.06 -26.41 53.89
CA MET A 1 35.26 -24.98 53.51
C MET A 1 35.85 -24.77 52.11
N LYS A 2 36.82 -25.53 51.61
CA LYS A 2 37.35 -25.38 50.24
C LYS A 2 36.35 -25.81 49.15
N GLN A 3 35.60 -26.89 49.34
CA GLN A 3 34.65 -27.41 48.36
C GLN A 3 33.44 -26.48 48.13
N THR A 4 32.93 -25.86 49.19
CA THR A 4 31.83 -24.91 49.10
C THR A 4 32.21 -23.63 48.34
N ARG A 5 33.43 -23.14 48.49
CA ARG A 5 33.96 -21.99 47.74
C ARG A 5 34.13 -22.31 46.26
N LEU A 6 34.57 -23.52 45.91
CA LEU A 6 34.71 -23.96 44.53
C LEU A 6 33.35 -24.09 43.83
N ALA A 7 32.34 -24.62 44.53
CA ALA A 7 30.99 -24.73 43.99
C ALA A 7 30.33 -23.34 43.69
N ILE A 8 30.58 -22.38 44.60
CA ILE A 8 30.11 -20.99 44.42
C ILE A 8 30.81 -20.35 43.24
N LEU A 9 32.10 -20.51 43.05
CA LEU A 9 32.85 -19.98 41.91
C LEU A 9 32.37 -20.57 40.58
N LEU A 10 32.11 -21.89 40.53
CA LEU A 10 31.59 -22.55 39.33
C LEU A 10 30.18 -22.09 38.99
N SER A 11 29.30 -21.86 39.99
CA SER A 11 27.94 -21.33 39.72
C SER A 11 27.94 -19.87 39.22
N ILE A 12 28.83 -19.03 39.78
CA ILE A 12 29.00 -17.64 39.30
C ILE A 12 29.53 -17.62 37.86
N LEU A 13 30.50 -18.46 37.54
CA LEU A 13 31.04 -18.58 36.19
C LEU A 13 29.98 -19.07 35.19
N GLY A 14 29.14 -20.03 35.61
CA GLY A 14 28.02 -20.52 34.80
C GLY A 14 26.97 -19.44 34.51
N ILE A 15 26.63 -18.63 35.52
CA ILE A 15 25.70 -17.51 35.36
C ILE A 15 26.32 -16.45 34.44
N LEU A 16 27.60 -16.13 34.58
CA LEU A 16 28.28 -15.15 33.74
C LEU A 16 28.36 -15.61 32.29
N PHE A 17 28.61 -16.91 32.06
CA PHE A 17 28.60 -17.52 30.73
C PHE A 17 27.19 -17.48 30.10
N PHE A 18 26.12 -17.75 30.86
CA PHE A 18 24.75 -17.71 30.40
C PHE A 18 24.30 -16.29 30.01
N LEU A 19 24.74 -15.26 30.76
CA LEU A 19 24.48 -13.86 30.41
C LEU A 19 25.21 -13.43 29.12
N ALA A 20 26.37 -13.98 28.82
CA ALA A 20 27.17 -13.64 27.64
C ALA A 20 26.61 -14.23 26.35
N VAL A 21 25.74 -15.25 26.41
CA VAL A 21 25.13 -15.92 25.25
C VAL A 21 23.75 -15.34 24.87
N LEU A 22 23.25 -14.35 25.61
CA LEU A 22 21.98 -13.71 25.22
C LEU A 22 22.12 -13.07 23.83
N PRO A 23 21.33 -13.51 22.82
CA PRO A 23 21.42 -12.92 21.50
C PRO A 23 21.00 -11.45 21.58
N SER A 24 21.96 -10.57 21.38
CA SER A 24 21.69 -9.14 21.23
C SER A 24 20.86 -8.94 19.94
N CYS A 25 19.60 -8.62 20.09
CA CYS A 25 18.73 -8.29 18.97
C CYS A 25 19.23 -6.96 18.34
N LYS A 26 20.12 -7.05 17.35
CA LYS A 26 20.57 -5.88 16.59
C LYS A 26 19.38 -5.33 15.86
N LYS A 27 18.93 -4.13 16.21
CA LYS A 27 17.99 -3.35 15.37
C LYS A 27 18.62 -3.24 13.98
N LYS A 28 18.06 -3.94 12.98
CA LYS A 28 18.50 -3.77 11.60
C LYS A 28 18.23 -2.31 11.21
N SER A 29 19.27 -1.59 10.82
CA SER A 29 19.16 -0.21 10.30
C SER A 29 18.35 -0.21 9.01
N PHE A 30 17.70 0.90 8.71
CA PHE A 30 17.08 1.12 7.42
C PHE A 30 18.15 1.16 6.32
N LEU A 31 17.75 0.75 5.12
CA LEU A 31 18.49 1.03 3.90
C LEU A 31 18.31 2.52 3.58
N THR A 32 19.39 3.30 3.60
CA THR A 32 19.36 4.77 3.45
C THR A 32 19.79 5.26 2.09
N GLU A 33 20.35 4.38 1.24
CA GLU A 33 20.82 4.72 -0.10
C GLU A 33 20.52 3.54 -1.03
N GLY A 34 20.14 3.86 -2.27
CA GLY A 34 19.80 2.87 -3.28
C GLY A 34 18.59 2.01 -2.84
N GLY A 35 18.59 0.76 -3.28
CA GLY A 35 17.51 -0.21 -3.03
C GLY A 35 16.57 -0.32 -4.21
N GLU A 36 15.86 -1.45 -4.25
CA GLU A 36 14.90 -1.74 -5.30
C GLU A 36 13.53 -2.05 -4.69
N LEU A 37 12.50 -1.57 -5.39
CA LEU A 37 11.10 -1.95 -5.17
C LEU A 37 10.63 -2.80 -6.35
N ALA A 38 9.81 -3.80 -6.05
CA ALA A 38 9.03 -4.49 -7.06
C ALA A 38 7.54 -4.24 -6.81
N PHE A 39 6.76 -4.32 -7.86
CA PHE A 39 5.31 -4.12 -7.81
C PHE A 39 4.61 -5.34 -8.39
N SER A 40 3.44 -5.67 -7.85
CA SER A 40 2.65 -6.80 -8.38
C SER A 40 2.07 -6.51 -9.77
N THR A 41 2.00 -5.25 -10.16
CA THR A 41 1.60 -4.78 -11.48
C THR A 41 2.17 -3.37 -11.73
N ASP A 42 2.41 -3.05 -12.98
CA ASP A 42 2.77 -1.70 -13.45
C ASP A 42 1.54 -0.84 -13.74
N THR A 43 0.41 -1.49 -14.03
CA THR A 43 -0.86 -0.83 -14.34
C THR A 43 -2.00 -1.51 -13.61
N LEU A 44 -2.73 -0.74 -12.81
CA LEU A 44 -3.93 -1.19 -12.11
C LEU A 44 -5.16 -0.78 -12.91
N LYS A 45 -5.75 -1.74 -13.62
CA LYS A 45 -6.92 -1.50 -14.47
C LYS A 45 -8.19 -1.74 -13.68
N PHE A 46 -9.04 -0.74 -13.66
CA PHE A 46 -10.42 -0.85 -13.22
C PHE A 46 -11.26 -1.14 -14.45
N ASP A 47 -12.18 -2.06 -14.32
CA ASP A 47 -13.18 -2.31 -15.35
C ASP A 47 -14.13 -1.11 -15.50
N THR A 48 -15.19 -1.23 -16.24
CA THR A 48 -16.19 -0.15 -16.36
C THR A 48 -16.71 0.24 -14.99
N VAL A 49 -16.54 1.51 -14.63
CA VAL A 49 -17.02 2.11 -13.39
C VAL A 49 -18.20 2.99 -13.72
N PHE A 50 -19.35 2.65 -13.15
CA PHE A 50 -20.57 3.45 -13.35
C PHE A 50 -20.57 4.66 -12.42
N THR A 51 -21.01 5.81 -12.97
CA THR A 51 -21.24 7.01 -12.16
C THR A 51 -22.38 6.76 -11.16
N SER A 52 -22.34 7.46 -10.02
CA SER A 52 -23.36 7.38 -8.96
C SER A 52 -23.46 6.04 -8.22
N ILE A 53 -22.62 5.05 -8.53
CA ILE A 53 -22.51 3.82 -7.76
C ILE A 53 -21.29 3.87 -6.85
N GLY A 54 -21.38 3.09 -5.78
CA GLY A 54 -20.30 2.95 -4.81
C GLY A 54 -18.98 2.56 -5.46
N SER A 55 -17.92 3.01 -4.84
CA SER A 55 -16.52 2.84 -5.24
C SER A 55 -16.15 1.38 -5.53
N VAL A 56 -15.52 1.15 -6.66
CA VAL A 56 -14.81 -0.09 -6.96
C VAL A 56 -13.43 0.01 -6.33
N THR A 57 -13.02 -1.04 -5.61
CA THR A 57 -11.70 -1.11 -4.98
C THR A 57 -10.89 -2.25 -5.59
N ARG A 58 -9.64 -1.96 -5.96
CA ARG A 58 -8.63 -2.92 -6.37
C ARG A 58 -7.35 -2.71 -5.57
N SER A 59 -6.41 -3.62 -5.65
CA SER A 59 -5.16 -3.51 -4.91
C SER A 59 -3.97 -3.98 -5.72
N PHE A 60 -2.81 -3.44 -5.37
CA PHE A 60 -1.52 -3.95 -5.77
C PHE A 60 -0.62 -4.06 -4.54
N LYS A 61 0.53 -4.72 -4.69
CA LYS A 61 1.54 -4.84 -3.64
C LYS A 61 2.80 -4.08 -4.02
N ILE A 62 3.43 -3.51 -3.01
CA ILE A 62 4.80 -3.02 -3.07
C ILE A 62 5.67 -4.01 -2.30
N TYR A 63 6.68 -4.57 -2.96
CA TYR A 63 7.63 -5.53 -2.38
C TYR A 63 8.94 -4.83 -2.08
N ASN A 64 9.43 -5.02 -0.87
CA ASN A 64 10.81 -4.74 -0.52
C ASN A 64 11.66 -5.98 -0.87
N THR A 65 12.38 -5.94 -1.98
CA THR A 65 13.27 -7.03 -2.41
C THR A 65 14.62 -7.01 -1.72
N ASN A 66 14.86 -6.01 -0.85
CA ASN A 66 16.13 -5.82 -0.18
C ASN A 66 16.22 -6.65 1.11
N LYS A 67 17.44 -7.04 1.49
CA LYS A 67 17.73 -7.78 2.75
C LYS A 67 17.68 -6.89 4.01
N GLN A 68 17.39 -5.62 3.85
CA GLN A 68 17.22 -4.64 4.92
C GLN A 68 15.82 -4.05 4.86
N LYS A 69 15.31 -3.60 5.99
CA LYS A 69 14.08 -2.83 6.01
C LYS A 69 14.29 -1.49 5.30
N ILE A 70 13.27 -1.06 4.59
CA ILE A 70 13.25 0.21 3.88
C ILE A 70 12.22 1.15 4.49
N LYS A 71 12.39 2.42 4.20
CA LYS A 71 11.40 3.45 4.47
C LYS A 71 11.16 4.19 3.16
N ILE A 72 9.99 3.98 2.57
CA ILE A 72 9.54 4.69 1.38
C ILE A 72 9.31 6.15 1.77
N ASP A 73 9.91 7.07 1.03
CA ASP A 73 9.83 8.49 1.32
C ASP A 73 8.40 9.00 1.15
N ARG A 74 7.74 8.55 0.07
CA ARG A 74 6.40 9.01 -0.27
C ARG A 74 5.65 8.01 -1.15
N VAL A 75 4.34 7.87 -0.90
CA VAL A 75 3.36 7.19 -1.77
C VAL A 75 2.21 8.17 -2.00
N ALA A 76 1.99 8.63 -3.22
CA ALA A 76 1.01 9.67 -3.50
C ALA A 76 0.30 9.50 -4.84
N LEU A 77 -0.92 10.01 -4.94
CA LEU A 77 -1.60 10.22 -6.22
C LEU A 77 -1.02 11.45 -6.92
N ARG A 78 -0.64 11.34 -8.19
CA ARG A 78 -0.02 12.43 -8.98
C ARG A 78 -0.96 13.64 -9.10
N LYS A 79 -2.26 13.40 -9.32
CA LYS A 79 -3.28 14.46 -9.38
C LYS A 79 -3.72 14.96 -7.99
N GLY A 80 -3.22 14.37 -6.91
CA GLY A 80 -3.49 14.78 -5.52
C GLY A 80 -4.99 14.89 -5.22
N ASN A 81 -5.44 16.06 -4.76
CA ASN A 81 -6.84 16.29 -4.41
C ASN A 81 -7.81 16.32 -5.62
N ALA A 82 -7.29 16.55 -6.83
CA ALA A 82 -8.09 16.48 -8.05
C ALA A 82 -8.34 15.05 -8.54
N SER A 83 -7.67 14.06 -7.95
CA SER A 83 -7.83 12.66 -8.30
C SER A 83 -9.21 12.12 -7.90
N PRO A 84 -9.92 11.40 -8.77
CA PRO A 84 -11.11 10.64 -8.41
C PRO A 84 -10.74 9.36 -7.62
N TYR A 85 -9.46 9.01 -7.57
CA TYR A 85 -8.94 7.88 -6.82
C TYR A 85 -8.66 8.23 -5.36
N ARG A 86 -8.62 7.19 -4.52
CA ARG A 86 -8.20 7.26 -3.12
C ARG A 86 -7.34 6.04 -2.82
N LEU A 87 -6.30 6.24 -2.02
CA LEU A 87 -5.42 5.18 -1.57
C LEU A 87 -5.75 4.75 -0.14
N ASN A 88 -5.49 3.50 0.15
CA ASN A 88 -5.28 3.00 1.50
C ASN A 88 -3.97 2.23 1.47
N VAL A 89 -2.94 2.80 2.06
CA VAL A 89 -1.57 2.25 2.10
C VAL A 89 -1.38 1.61 3.47
N ASP A 90 -1.27 0.31 3.51
CA ASP A 90 -1.07 -0.47 4.74
C ASP A 90 -2.05 -0.09 5.88
N GLY A 91 -3.34 0.08 5.52
CA GLY A 91 -4.40 0.46 6.47
C GLY A 91 -4.61 1.96 6.65
N VAL A 92 -3.73 2.82 6.11
CA VAL A 92 -3.85 4.29 6.21
C VAL A 92 -4.55 4.84 4.97
N SER A 93 -5.76 5.38 5.14
CA SER A 93 -6.52 6.02 4.06
C SER A 93 -5.98 7.42 3.76
N THR A 94 -5.51 7.64 2.52
CA THR A 94 -4.79 8.86 2.16
C THR A 94 -4.82 9.12 0.66
N ARG A 95 -4.28 10.27 0.22
CA ARG A 95 -3.84 10.55 -1.15
C ARG A 95 -2.34 10.84 -1.23
N ASP A 96 -1.70 10.98 -0.07
CA ASP A 96 -0.29 11.29 0.09
C ASP A 96 0.15 10.78 1.46
N LEU A 97 1.04 9.81 1.49
CA LEU A 97 1.60 9.23 2.71
C LEU A 97 3.12 9.25 2.62
N GLN A 98 3.74 9.65 3.71
CA GLN A 98 5.20 9.68 3.86
C GLN A 98 5.66 8.65 4.89
N ASP A 99 6.95 8.32 4.86
CA ASP A 99 7.62 7.48 5.85
C ASP A 99 7.02 6.07 6.00
N VAL A 100 6.69 5.41 4.88
CA VAL A 100 6.10 4.06 4.89
C VAL A 100 7.19 3.01 5.07
N GLU A 101 7.13 2.25 6.16
CA GLU A 101 8.12 1.21 6.46
C GLU A 101 7.71 -0.14 5.89
N ILE A 102 8.66 -0.84 5.25
CA ILE A 102 8.50 -2.24 4.82
C ILE A 102 9.68 -3.05 5.37
N ALA A 103 9.38 -4.16 6.05
CA ALA A 103 10.41 -5.06 6.55
C ALA A 103 11.25 -5.67 5.40
N ALA A 104 12.42 -6.23 5.74
CA ALA A 104 13.27 -6.90 4.75
C ALA A 104 12.54 -8.07 4.11
N GLU A 105 12.57 -8.15 2.77
CA GLU A 105 11.98 -9.25 2.00
C GLU A 105 10.46 -9.42 2.26
N ASP A 106 9.76 -8.31 2.59
CA ASP A 106 8.33 -8.26 2.89
C ASP A 106 7.58 -7.37 1.89
N SER A 107 6.27 -7.25 2.03
CA SER A 107 5.42 -6.46 1.15
C SER A 107 4.26 -5.82 1.91
N ILE A 108 3.77 -4.70 1.38
CA ILE A 108 2.54 -4.04 1.82
C ILE A 108 1.50 -4.03 0.72
N PHE A 109 0.23 -3.97 1.11
CA PHE A 109 -0.87 -3.75 0.18
C PHE A 109 -1.16 -2.26 0.03
N VAL A 110 -1.40 -1.85 -1.20
CA VAL A 110 -1.99 -0.55 -1.54
C VAL A 110 -3.36 -0.82 -2.17
N PHE A 111 -4.42 -0.48 -1.47
CA PHE A 111 -5.78 -0.53 -1.99
C PHE A 111 -6.09 0.81 -2.64
N VAL A 112 -6.66 0.73 -3.84
CA VAL A 112 -7.06 1.90 -4.62
C VAL A 112 -8.55 1.83 -4.86
N ALA A 113 -9.26 2.85 -4.43
CA ALA A 113 -10.69 3.01 -4.66
C ALA A 113 -10.93 4.15 -5.65
N ILE A 114 -11.90 3.99 -6.53
CA ILE A 114 -12.31 5.04 -7.47
C ILE A 114 -13.79 5.37 -7.28
N THR A 115 -14.11 6.65 -7.30
CA THR A 115 -15.50 7.15 -7.33
C THR A 115 -15.61 8.18 -8.44
N ILE A 116 -16.49 7.92 -9.40
CA ILE A 116 -16.72 8.81 -10.55
C ILE A 116 -18.04 9.55 -10.33
N ASN A 117 -17.96 10.87 -10.37
CA ASN A 117 -19.15 11.69 -10.36
C ASN A 117 -19.78 11.75 -11.77
N PRO A 118 -21.10 11.84 -11.89
CA PRO A 118 -21.77 12.05 -13.16
C PRO A 118 -21.20 13.28 -13.88
N THR A 119 -20.95 13.15 -15.18
CA THR A 119 -20.48 14.25 -16.00
C THR A 119 -21.51 14.53 -17.11
N THR A 120 -21.45 15.71 -17.67
CA THR A 120 -22.24 16.07 -18.84
C THR A 120 -21.52 15.79 -20.16
N GLY A 121 -20.35 15.13 -20.09
CA GLY A 121 -19.52 14.80 -21.25
C GLY A 121 -19.96 13.54 -21.99
N LEU A 122 -19.33 13.33 -23.15
CA LEU A 122 -19.55 12.12 -23.95
C LEU A 122 -18.98 10.87 -23.19
N MET A 123 -19.73 9.79 -23.22
CA MET A 123 -19.43 8.53 -22.59
C MET A 123 -19.18 7.43 -23.61
N PRO A 124 -18.33 6.42 -23.32
CA PRO A 124 -17.46 6.25 -22.14
C PRO A 124 -16.24 7.18 -22.16
N PHE A 125 -15.72 7.55 -20.99
CA PHE A 125 -14.49 8.33 -20.88
C PHE A 125 -13.42 7.61 -20.04
N ILE A 126 -12.17 7.88 -20.36
CA ILE A 126 -11.03 7.32 -19.63
C ILE A 126 -10.72 8.21 -18.41
N VAL A 127 -10.58 7.58 -17.28
CA VAL A 127 -10.15 8.22 -16.02
C VAL A 127 -8.81 7.63 -15.65
N ASP A 128 -7.77 8.43 -15.76
CA ASP A 128 -6.39 8.04 -15.47
C ASP A 128 -5.83 8.78 -14.27
N ASP A 129 -4.87 8.19 -13.61
CA ASP A 129 -3.95 8.80 -12.64
C ASP A 129 -2.72 7.91 -12.48
N VAL A 130 -1.80 8.33 -11.63
CA VAL A 130 -0.59 7.58 -11.31
C VAL A 130 -0.38 7.57 -9.80
N VAL A 131 0.01 6.42 -9.26
CA VAL A 131 0.56 6.34 -7.92
C VAL A 131 2.06 6.52 -8.02
N ASP A 132 2.56 7.66 -7.56
CA ASP A 132 3.99 7.95 -7.43
C ASP A 132 4.50 7.35 -6.13
N VAL A 133 5.60 6.61 -6.21
CA VAL A 133 6.29 6.01 -5.06
C VAL A 133 7.75 6.44 -5.12
N THR A 134 8.30 6.96 -4.03
CA THR A 134 9.70 7.39 -3.97
C THR A 134 10.43 6.63 -2.88
N LEU A 135 11.57 6.04 -3.21
CA LEU A 135 12.48 5.39 -2.26
C LEU A 135 13.88 5.97 -2.40
N ASN A 136 14.42 6.56 -1.32
CA ASN A 136 15.76 7.17 -1.29
C ASN A 136 16.01 8.14 -2.46
N GLY A 137 14.95 8.87 -2.87
CA GLY A 137 14.97 9.81 -3.99
C GLY A 137 14.72 9.19 -5.37
N GLU A 138 14.71 7.85 -5.51
CA GLU A 138 14.43 7.17 -6.76
C GLU A 138 12.91 7.04 -6.98
N PRO A 139 12.39 7.47 -8.15
CA PRO A 139 10.97 7.43 -8.45
C PRO A 139 10.54 6.09 -9.05
N TYR A 140 9.38 5.62 -8.64
CA TYR A 140 8.63 4.50 -9.20
C TYR A 140 7.20 4.92 -9.42
N GLU A 141 6.50 4.26 -10.34
CA GLU A 141 5.12 4.60 -10.65
C GLU A 141 4.25 3.36 -10.94
N VAL A 142 2.97 3.46 -10.57
CA VAL A 142 1.93 2.50 -10.96
C VAL A 142 0.81 3.27 -11.63
N GLN A 143 0.51 2.91 -12.87
CA GLN A 143 -0.57 3.55 -13.65
C GLN A 143 -1.93 3.11 -13.15
N LEU A 144 -2.88 4.03 -13.11
CA LEU A 144 -4.29 3.77 -12.78
C LEU A 144 -5.15 4.09 -14.01
N GLU A 145 -5.95 3.12 -14.44
CA GLU A 145 -6.85 3.28 -15.59
C GLU A 145 -8.25 2.79 -15.23
N ALA A 146 -9.27 3.59 -15.51
CA ALA A 146 -10.67 3.21 -15.40
C ALA A 146 -11.47 3.75 -16.59
N TYR A 147 -12.54 3.04 -16.95
CA TYR A 147 -13.51 3.50 -17.94
C TYR A 147 -14.77 3.94 -17.21
N GLY A 148 -15.06 5.26 -17.26
CA GLY A 148 -16.27 5.82 -16.71
C GLY A 148 -17.45 5.65 -17.66
N GLN A 149 -18.59 5.25 -17.13
CA GLN A 149 -19.84 5.17 -17.88
C GLN A 149 -21.00 5.68 -17.04
N ASP A 150 -21.83 6.54 -17.63
CA ASP A 150 -23.08 6.95 -17.00
C ASP A 150 -24.10 5.82 -17.02
N ALA A 151 -24.79 5.65 -15.91
CA ALA A 151 -25.88 4.71 -15.78
C ALA A 151 -26.99 5.29 -14.92
N HIS A 152 -28.23 5.15 -15.40
CA HIS A 152 -29.41 5.46 -14.61
C HIS A 152 -29.88 4.18 -13.90
N TYR A 153 -29.80 4.17 -12.58
CA TYR A 153 -30.32 3.07 -11.77
C TYR A 153 -31.74 3.33 -11.34
N ILE A 154 -32.65 2.49 -11.80
CA ILE A 154 -34.03 2.50 -11.39
C ILE A 154 -34.20 1.46 -10.31
N ARG A 155 -34.40 1.89 -9.05
CA ARG A 155 -34.70 1.04 -7.91
C ARG A 155 -36.13 1.29 -7.45
N ASP A 156 -36.80 0.21 -7.10
CA ASP A 156 -38.15 0.24 -6.45
C ASP A 156 -39.23 0.99 -7.23
N SER A 157 -39.11 1.12 -8.56
CA SER A 157 -40.12 1.71 -9.43
C SER A 157 -40.65 0.69 -10.42
N VAL A 158 -41.97 0.74 -10.63
CA VAL A 158 -42.63 -0.03 -11.69
C VAL A 158 -42.47 0.73 -12.99
N LEU A 159 -41.69 0.18 -13.93
CA LEU A 159 -41.59 0.73 -15.27
C LEU A 159 -42.89 0.46 -16.02
N GLN A 160 -43.63 1.51 -16.36
CA GLN A 160 -44.77 1.39 -17.29
C GLN A 160 -44.24 1.26 -18.73
N SER A 161 -44.91 0.47 -19.55
CA SER A 161 -44.48 0.07 -20.90
C SER A 161 -44.13 1.18 -21.87
N ASN A 162 -44.51 2.43 -21.58
CA ASN A 162 -44.31 3.60 -22.46
C ASN A 162 -43.09 4.43 -22.04
N THR A 163 -42.26 4.00 -21.09
CA THR A 163 -41.19 4.81 -20.52
C THR A 163 -39.82 4.49 -21.13
N TRP A 164 -39.75 3.70 -22.20
CA TRP A 164 -38.53 3.54 -22.98
C TRP A 164 -38.33 4.79 -23.82
N ILE A 165 -37.54 5.70 -23.30
CA ILE A 165 -37.16 6.92 -24.01
C ILE A 165 -35.97 6.58 -24.91
N ASN A 166 -36.08 6.91 -26.17
CA ASN A 166 -35.04 6.83 -27.18
C ASN A 166 -33.77 7.59 -26.77
#